data_cf36556943cdb7d5538d06534d3446ef
#
_entry.id   cf36556943cdb7d5538d06534d3446ef
#
_cell.length_a   1.000
_cell.length_b   1.000
_cell.length_c   1.000
_cell.angle_alpha   90.00
_cell.angle_beta   90.00
_cell.angle_gamma   90.00
#
_symmetry.space_group_name_H-M   'P 1'
#
loop_
_entity.id
_entity.type
_entity.pdbx_description
1 polymer ?
#
loop_
_entity_poly.entity_id
_entity_poly.type
_entity_poly.pdbx_seq_one_letter_code
_entity_poly.pdbx_strand_id
1 'polypeptide(L)'
;MPRIRLDAEPAPLSVDLDKSALVIIDMQRDFLEPGGFGAALGNDVSKLQAAVAPCSAVLAAARRLGMLVIHTREGHRPDLSDAPPHKVERGDPKNRIGARGPMGRILVRGEPGHDIIPDLYPLKSEPVIDKPGKGAFYQTDLDLMLRNRGIDTLFVCGVTTEVCVNTTIREANDRGFRCIALSDCCASYFPEFHQAGLAMIKAQGGIFGSVAGSESLLTSLAPLLDKGIAQFEARAAARGA
;
A
#
# COMPACT_ATOMS: atom_id res chain seq x y z
N MET A 1 -16.01 14.60 3.82
CA MET A 1 -16.66 13.28 3.61
C MET A 1 -17.25 12.77 4.93
N PRO A 2 -18.19 11.83 4.92
CA PRO A 2 -18.80 11.32 6.15
C PRO A 2 -17.88 10.39 6.92
N ARG A 3 -18.27 10.14 8.17
CA ARG A 3 -17.70 9.08 8.98
C ARG A 3 -18.37 7.75 8.64
N ILE A 4 -17.57 6.70 8.60
CA ILE A 4 -18.04 5.31 8.46
C ILE A 4 -17.79 4.55 9.76
N ARG A 5 -18.59 3.50 9.99
CA ARG A 5 -18.30 2.49 10.99
C ARG A 5 -17.69 1.28 10.26
N LEU A 6 -16.45 0.96 10.61
CA LEU A 6 -15.72 -0.15 10.03
C LEU A 6 -15.68 -1.31 11.02
N ASP A 7 -16.07 -2.48 10.57
CA ASP A 7 -15.86 -3.72 11.29
C ASP A 7 -14.41 -4.15 11.13
N ALA A 8 -13.68 -4.21 12.23
CA ALA A 8 -12.25 -4.46 12.27
C ALA A 8 -11.85 -5.12 13.59
N GLU A 9 -10.70 -5.74 13.60
CA GLU A 9 -10.07 -6.28 14.80
C GLU A 9 -9.01 -5.28 15.33
N PRO A 10 -8.86 -5.18 16.69
CA PRO A 10 -9.52 -5.98 17.72
C PRO A 10 -10.95 -5.53 18.05
N ALA A 11 -11.42 -4.40 17.54
CA ALA A 11 -12.77 -3.90 17.74
C ALA A 11 -13.20 -2.99 16.58
N PRO A 12 -14.51 -2.91 16.30
CA PRO A 12 -15.04 -1.95 15.32
C PRO A 12 -14.68 -0.52 15.66
N LEU A 13 -14.39 0.28 14.64
CA LEU A 13 -13.98 1.67 14.82
C LEU A 13 -14.74 2.65 13.91
N SER A 14 -14.79 3.91 14.34
CA SER A 14 -15.31 5.01 13.52
C SER A 14 -14.16 5.70 12.80
N VAL A 15 -14.28 5.86 11.50
CA VAL A 15 -13.25 6.47 10.64
C VAL A 15 -13.82 7.69 9.92
N ASP A 16 -13.10 8.80 10.00
CA ASP A 16 -13.37 10.04 9.27
C ASP A 16 -12.65 9.98 7.92
N LEU A 17 -13.40 9.85 6.84
CA LEU A 17 -12.81 9.68 5.50
C LEU A 17 -12.12 10.95 4.98
N ASP A 18 -12.49 12.15 5.48
CA ASP A 18 -11.79 13.40 5.13
C ASP A 18 -10.37 13.46 5.70
N LYS A 19 -10.14 12.71 6.76
CA LYS A 19 -8.85 12.62 7.44
C LYS A 19 -8.13 11.30 7.18
N SER A 20 -8.55 10.57 6.13
CA SER A 20 -8.01 9.26 5.82
C SER A 20 -7.32 9.24 4.47
N ALA A 21 -6.27 8.44 4.35
CA ALA A 21 -5.59 8.15 3.10
C ALA A 21 -5.50 6.63 2.87
N LEU A 22 -5.53 6.21 1.60
CA LEU A 22 -5.16 4.87 1.18
C LEU A 22 -3.68 4.88 0.79
N VAL A 23 -2.86 4.07 1.45
CA VAL A 23 -1.43 3.93 1.18
C VAL A 23 -1.18 2.52 0.65
N ILE A 24 -0.78 2.43 -0.62
CA ILE A 24 -0.53 1.18 -1.34
C ILE A 24 0.98 0.97 -1.40
N ILE A 25 1.44 -0.05 -0.67
CA ILE A 25 2.85 -0.30 -0.43
C ILE A 25 3.41 -1.27 -1.49
N ASP A 26 4.37 -0.79 -2.27
CA ASP A 26 5.31 -1.55 -3.09
C ASP A 26 4.67 -2.60 -4.01
N MET A 27 3.53 -2.29 -4.61
CA MET A 27 2.89 -3.18 -5.60
C MET A 27 3.64 -3.11 -6.95
N GLN A 28 4.94 -3.44 -6.89
CA GLN A 28 5.90 -3.34 -7.98
C GLN A 28 6.07 -4.66 -8.74
N ARG A 29 6.44 -4.55 -10.01
CA ARG A 29 6.71 -5.69 -10.88
C ARG A 29 7.85 -6.57 -10.34
N ASP A 30 8.88 -5.96 -9.73
CA ASP A 30 9.99 -6.67 -9.07
C ASP A 30 9.51 -7.64 -7.98
N PHE A 31 8.42 -7.35 -7.30
CA PHE A 31 7.89 -8.22 -6.25
C PHE A 31 6.81 -9.18 -6.75
N LEU A 32 5.96 -8.77 -7.69
CA LEU A 32 4.75 -9.50 -8.05
C LEU A 32 4.84 -10.29 -9.36
N GLU A 33 5.81 -9.99 -10.23
CA GLU A 33 5.85 -10.61 -11.56
C GLU A 33 6.99 -11.65 -11.70
N PRO A 34 6.79 -12.69 -12.51
CA PRO A 34 7.88 -13.59 -12.91
C PRO A 34 9.03 -12.79 -13.56
N GLY A 35 10.26 -13.10 -13.17
CA GLY A 35 11.45 -12.37 -13.64
C GLY A 35 11.85 -11.17 -12.80
N GLY A 36 11.03 -10.76 -11.82
CA GLY A 36 11.38 -9.74 -10.84
C GLY A 36 12.27 -10.25 -9.71
N PHE A 37 12.59 -9.35 -8.80
CA PHE A 37 13.44 -9.63 -7.63
C PHE A 37 12.89 -10.78 -6.75
N GLY A 38 11.57 -10.77 -6.49
CA GLY A 38 10.94 -11.82 -5.69
C GLY A 38 11.12 -13.21 -6.27
N ALA A 39 10.88 -13.35 -7.58
CA ALA A 39 11.09 -14.61 -8.29
C ALA A 39 12.58 -15.01 -8.36
N ALA A 40 13.48 -14.03 -8.52
CA ALA A 40 14.94 -14.27 -8.55
C ALA A 40 15.47 -14.83 -7.21
N LEU A 41 14.80 -14.52 -6.11
CA LEU A 41 15.08 -15.08 -4.79
C LEU A 41 14.49 -16.49 -4.59
N GLY A 42 13.79 -17.05 -5.59
CA GLY A 42 13.15 -18.37 -5.52
C GLY A 42 11.77 -18.34 -4.85
N ASN A 43 11.19 -17.18 -4.63
CA ASN A 43 9.87 -17.07 -4.04
C ASN A 43 8.74 -17.33 -5.06
N ASP A 44 7.62 -17.83 -4.57
CA ASP A 44 6.38 -17.97 -5.34
C ASP A 44 5.62 -16.65 -5.38
N VAL A 45 5.75 -15.91 -6.50
CA VAL A 45 5.11 -14.61 -6.69
C VAL A 45 3.58 -14.69 -6.75
N SER A 46 3.00 -15.87 -7.05
CA SER A 46 1.54 -16.04 -7.09
C SER A 46 0.89 -15.73 -5.73
N LYS A 47 1.61 -15.94 -4.64
CA LYS A 47 1.16 -15.62 -3.29
C LYS A 47 0.96 -14.12 -3.09
N LEU A 48 1.80 -13.28 -3.70
CA LEU A 48 1.61 -11.82 -3.63
C LEU A 48 0.51 -11.35 -4.58
N GLN A 49 0.35 -12.00 -5.72
CA GLN A 49 -0.70 -11.69 -6.70
C GLN A 49 -2.11 -11.86 -6.12
N ALA A 50 -2.29 -12.69 -5.11
CA ALA A 50 -3.57 -12.86 -4.42
C ALA A 50 -4.13 -11.53 -3.84
N ALA A 51 -3.26 -10.59 -3.47
CA ALA A 51 -3.67 -9.28 -2.96
C ALA A 51 -4.11 -8.28 -4.06
N VAL A 52 -3.83 -8.55 -5.34
CA VAL A 52 -4.04 -7.56 -6.42
C VAL A 52 -5.53 -7.24 -6.62
N ALA A 53 -6.37 -8.25 -6.73
CA ALA A 53 -7.80 -8.04 -6.97
C ALA A 53 -8.50 -7.27 -5.83
N PRO A 54 -8.34 -7.64 -4.55
CA PRO A 54 -8.93 -6.86 -3.46
C PRO A 54 -8.34 -5.45 -3.36
N CYS A 55 -7.02 -5.26 -3.57
CA CYS A 55 -6.41 -3.93 -3.66
C CYS A 55 -7.05 -3.08 -4.76
N SER A 56 -7.26 -3.64 -5.95
CA SER A 56 -7.87 -2.94 -7.09
C SER A 56 -9.30 -2.49 -6.78
N ALA A 57 -10.09 -3.33 -6.11
CA ALA A 57 -11.44 -2.99 -5.69
C ALA A 57 -11.45 -1.82 -4.69
N VAL A 58 -10.58 -1.86 -3.68
CA VAL A 58 -10.44 -0.78 -2.69
C VAL A 58 -9.92 0.51 -3.35
N LEU A 59 -8.93 0.41 -4.23
CA LEU A 59 -8.41 1.55 -4.99
C LEU A 59 -9.49 2.23 -5.83
N ALA A 60 -10.31 1.44 -6.54
CA ALA A 60 -11.42 1.96 -7.32
C ALA A 60 -12.44 2.71 -6.44
N ALA A 61 -12.79 2.16 -5.27
CA ALA A 61 -13.68 2.82 -4.32
C ALA A 61 -13.09 4.12 -3.76
N ALA A 62 -11.81 4.11 -3.37
CA ALA A 62 -11.10 5.28 -2.88
C ALA A 62 -11.06 6.41 -3.93
N ARG A 63 -10.76 6.09 -5.19
CA ARG A 63 -10.77 7.01 -6.33
C ARG A 63 -12.16 7.63 -6.56
N ARG A 64 -13.21 6.80 -6.55
CA ARG A 64 -14.60 7.29 -6.71
C ARG A 64 -15.03 8.23 -5.59
N LEU A 65 -14.53 8.04 -4.38
CA LEU A 65 -14.82 8.90 -3.23
C LEU A 65 -13.89 10.12 -3.16
N GLY A 66 -12.89 10.24 -4.02
CA GLY A 66 -11.91 11.32 -3.97
C GLY A 66 -11.00 11.28 -2.74
N MET A 67 -10.80 10.10 -2.16
CA MET A 67 -9.84 9.92 -1.07
C MET A 67 -8.41 10.17 -1.55
N LEU A 68 -7.55 10.62 -0.65
CA LEU A 68 -6.12 10.66 -0.93
C LEU A 68 -5.59 9.23 -1.11
N VAL A 69 -5.03 8.96 -2.28
CA VAL A 69 -4.33 7.70 -2.58
C VAL A 69 -2.85 8.00 -2.74
N ILE A 70 -1.99 7.23 -2.11
CA ILE A 70 -0.53 7.32 -2.18
C ILE A 70 0.02 5.94 -2.50
N HIS A 71 0.91 5.87 -3.48
CA HIS A 71 1.63 4.64 -3.83
C HIS A 71 3.08 4.75 -3.37
N THR A 72 3.68 3.63 -2.97
CA THR A 72 5.12 3.59 -2.71
C THR A 72 5.82 2.60 -3.62
N ARG A 73 7.11 2.84 -3.86
CA ARG A 73 8.01 1.91 -4.54
C ARG A 73 9.32 1.82 -3.75
N GLU A 74 9.71 0.62 -3.34
CA GLU A 74 11.06 0.43 -2.82
C GLU A 74 12.06 0.46 -3.99
N GLY A 75 13.06 1.31 -3.86
CA GLY A 75 14.11 1.37 -4.88
C GLY A 75 15.16 2.43 -4.60
N HIS A 76 16.31 2.21 -5.20
CA HIS A 76 17.51 3.02 -5.04
C HIS A 76 17.81 3.85 -6.28
N ARG A 77 18.59 4.90 -6.08
CA ARG A 77 19.12 5.71 -7.19
C ARG A 77 19.96 4.86 -8.16
N PRO A 78 20.07 5.23 -9.44
CA PRO A 78 20.85 4.46 -10.40
C PRO A 78 22.33 4.28 -10.02
N ASP A 79 22.91 5.23 -9.29
CA ASP A 79 24.28 5.18 -8.77
C ASP A 79 24.40 4.43 -7.43
N LEU A 80 23.27 3.98 -6.85
CA LEU A 80 23.16 3.33 -5.54
C LEU A 80 23.68 4.18 -4.37
N SER A 81 23.82 5.49 -4.52
CA SER A 81 24.35 6.39 -3.49
C SER A 81 23.48 6.47 -2.23
N ASP A 82 22.20 6.06 -2.33
CA ASP A 82 21.24 5.99 -1.23
C ASP A 82 21.07 4.56 -0.65
N ALA A 83 21.91 3.61 -1.10
CA ALA A 83 21.87 2.23 -0.63
C ALA A 83 23.08 1.94 0.29
N PRO A 84 22.86 1.64 1.58
CA PRO A 84 23.98 1.31 2.47
C PRO A 84 24.64 -0.01 2.07
N PRO A 85 25.97 -0.17 2.30
CA PRO A 85 26.75 -1.33 1.84
C PRO A 85 26.12 -2.68 2.21
N HIS A 86 25.69 -2.86 3.46
CA HIS A 86 25.07 -4.10 3.91
C HIS A 86 23.81 -4.48 3.12
N LYS A 87 23.15 -3.52 2.50
CA LYS A 87 21.93 -3.74 1.71
C LYS A 87 22.26 -4.23 0.31
N VAL A 88 23.31 -3.67 -0.32
CA VAL A 88 23.76 -4.06 -1.65
C VAL A 88 24.66 -5.30 -1.66
N GLU A 89 25.25 -5.65 -0.52
CA GLU A 89 26.11 -6.83 -0.38
C GLU A 89 25.37 -8.10 0.08
N ARG A 90 24.10 -7.94 0.52
CA ARG A 90 23.32 -9.04 1.08
C ARG A 90 22.90 -10.06 0.02
N GLY A 91 23.11 -11.34 0.31
CA GLY A 91 22.64 -12.46 -0.50
C GLY A 91 23.55 -12.78 -1.70
N ASP A 92 23.00 -13.55 -2.64
CA ASP A 92 23.70 -13.95 -3.85
C ASP A 92 24.01 -12.71 -4.73
N PRO A 93 25.27 -12.55 -5.20
CA PRO A 93 25.65 -11.46 -6.09
C PRO A 93 24.75 -11.26 -7.32
N LYS A 94 24.15 -12.33 -7.84
CA LYS A 94 23.26 -12.30 -9.01
C LYS A 94 21.90 -11.68 -8.71
N ASN A 95 21.48 -11.72 -7.45
CA ASN A 95 20.15 -11.30 -6.99
C ASN A 95 20.21 -10.10 -6.03
N ARG A 96 21.33 -9.37 -6.01
CA ARG A 96 21.50 -8.17 -5.16
C ARG A 96 20.81 -6.96 -5.76
N ILE A 97 20.48 -6.00 -4.90
CA ILE A 97 20.05 -4.67 -5.33
C ILE A 97 21.10 -4.10 -6.30
N GLY A 98 20.64 -3.63 -7.45
CA GLY A 98 21.51 -3.09 -8.51
C GLY A 98 22.07 -4.12 -9.48
N ALA A 99 21.97 -5.44 -9.19
CA ALA A 99 22.33 -6.49 -10.14
C ALA A 99 21.37 -6.50 -11.34
N ARG A 100 21.85 -6.93 -12.51
CA ARG A 100 21.00 -7.06 -13.70
C ARG A 100 20.14 -8.31 -13.63
N GLY A 101 18.82 -8.11 -13.71
CA GLY A 101 17.81 -9.16 -13.83
C GLY A 101 17.06 -9.03 -15.17
N PRO A 102 16.06 -9.91 -15.41
CA PRO A 102 15.25 -9.88 -16.64
C PRO A 102 14.46 -8.57 -16.84
N MET A 103 14.10 -7.88 -15.75
CA MET A 103 13.38 -6.61 -15.79
C MET A 103 14.26 -5.39 -15.47
N GLY A 104 15.53 -5.43 -15.87
CA GLY A 104 16.48 -4.36 -15.62
C GLY A 104 17.27 -4.58 -14.33
N ARG A 105 17.81 -3.50 -13.76
CA ARG A 105 18.55 -3.56 -12.50
C ARG A 105 17.58 -3.66 -11.32
N ILE A 106 17.77 -4.67 -10.49
CA ILE A 106 16.90 -5.00 -9.36
C ILE A 106 16.77 -3.81 -8.40
N LEU A 107 15.52 -3.42 -8.11
CA LEU A 107 15.15 -2.34 -7.20
C LEU A 107 15.91 -1.01 -7.49
N VAL A 108 16.11 -0.70 -8.75
CA VAL A 108 16.71 0.58 -9.19
C VAL A 108 15.65 1.45 -9.86
N ARG A 109 15.56 2.70 -9.44
CA ARG A 109 14.60 3.68 -9.96
C ARG A 109 14.76 3.87 -11.46
N GLY A 110 13.63 3.84 -12.17
CA GLY A 110 13.58 3.97 -13.64
C GLY A 110 13.70 2.64 -14.39
N GLU A 111 14.04 1.54 -13.72
CA GLU A 111 14.06 0.23 -14.35
C GLU A 111 12.64 -0.38 -14.43
N PRO A 112 12.35 -1.23 -15.43
CA PRO A 112 11.01 -1.81 -15.59
C PRO A 112 10.51 -2.58 -14.37
N GLY A 113 11.37 -3.29 -13.65
CA GLY A 113 11.01 -4.02 -12.44
C GLY A 113 10.62 -3.12 -11.27
N HIS A 114 11.18 -1.91 -11.21
CA HIS A 114 10.87 -0.93 -10.17
C HIS A 114 9.46 -0.33 -10.32
N ASP A 115 8.85 -0.41 -11.49
CA ASP A 115 7.54 0.23 -11.72
C ASP A 115 6.39 -0.57 -11.08
N ILE A 116 5.26 0.11 -10.86
CA ILE A 116 4.04 -0.47 -10.30
C ILE A 116 3.36 -1.35 -11.36
N ILE A 117 2.75 -2.45 -10.91
CA ILE A 117 2.00 -3.35 -11.80
C ILE A 117 0.84 -2.62 -12.48
N PRO A 118 0.46 -3.00 -13.73
CA PRO A 118 -0.59 -2.32 -14.50
C PRO A 118 -1.94 -2.23 -13.77
N ASP A 119 -2.34 -3.28 -13.05
CA ASP A 119 -3.64 -3.37 -12.37
C ASP A 119 -3.84 -2.30 -11.27
N LEU A 120 -2.75 -1.79 -10.72
CA LEU A 120 -2.74 -0.81 -9.63
C LEU A 120 -2.01 0.48 -10.02
N TYR A 121 -1.85 0.73 -11.32
CA TYR A 121 -1.06 1.87 -11.78
C TYR A 121 -1.64 3.21 -11.28
N PRO A 122 -0.79 4.11 -10.78
CA PRO A 122 -1.23 5.38 -10.22
C PRO A 122 -1.78 6.33 -11.30
N LEU A 123 -2.78 7.10 -10.93
CA LEU A 123 -3.20 8.25 -11.74
C LEU A 123 -2.16 9.37 -11.62
N LYS A 124 -2.11 10.28 -12.61
CA LYS A 124 -1.17 11.43 -12.59
C LYS A 124 -1.34 12.34 -11.36
N SER A 125 -2.51 12.33 -10.75
CA SER A 125 -2.83 13.11 -9.54
C SER A 125 -2.48 12.39 -8.24
N GLU A 126 -2.10 11.11 -8.31
CA GLU A 126 -1.78 10.30 -7.14
C GLU A 126 -0.27 10.35 -6.89
N PRO A 127 0.17 10.75 -5.69
CA PRO A 127 1.57 10.73 -5.32
C PRO A 127 2.18 9.33 -5.40
N VAL A 128 3.38 9.24 -5.94
CA VAL A 128 4.21 8.04 -5.93
C VAL A 128 5.50 8.36 -5.17
N ILE A 129 5.76 7.60 -4.11
CA ILE A 129 6.91 7.80 -3.23
C ILE A 129 7.94 6.72 -3.48
N ASP A 130 9.11 7.09 -3.98
CA ASP A 130 10.26 6.22 -4.07
C ASP A 130 11.01 6.21 -2.73
N LYS A 131 11.03 5.07 -2.04
CA LYS A 131 11.62 4.93 -0.71
C LYS A 131 12.87 4.05 -0.73
N PRO A 132 13.99 4.49 -0.11
CA PRO A 132 15.20 3.68 0.00
C PRO A 132 15.15 2.69 1.17
N GLY A 133 14.20 2.86 2.07
CA GLY A 133 13.97 2.03 3.26
C GLY A 133 12.83 1.04 3.10
N LYS A 134 12.62 0.21 4.13
CA LYS A 134 11.45 -0.67 4.19
C LYS A 134 10.19 0.11 4.55
N GLY A 135 10.27 0.97 5.56
CA GLY A 135 9.18 1.87 5.91
C GLY A 135 9.05 3.04 4.95
N ALA A 136 7.81 3.50 4.78
CA ALA A 136 7.49 4.54 3.81
C ALA A 136 7.81 5.95 4.30
N PHE A 137 8.09 6.12 5.59
CA PHE A 137 8.46 7.42 6.17
C PHE A 137 9.97 7.68 6.18
N TYR A 138 10.79 6.61 6.07
CA TYR A 138 12.22 6.76 6.10
C TYR A 138 12.77 7.46 4.85
N GLN A 139 13.35 8.65 5.04
CA GLN A 139 13.95 9.46 3.98
C GLN A 139 13.00 9.77 2.82
N THR A 140 11.73 10.05 3.15
CA THR A 140 10.69 10.45 2.20
C THR A 140 9.94 11.67 2.72
N ASP A 141 9.10 12.24 1.88
CA ASP A 141 8.21 13.36 2.21
C ASP A 141 6.80 12.92 2.64
N LEU A 142 6.58 11.62 2.89
CA LEU A 142 5.26 11.07 3.23
C LEU A 142 4.62 11.78 4.43
N ASP A 143 5.36 11.95 5.53
CA ASP A 143 4.83 12.61 6.73
C ASP A 143 4.37 14.04 6.44
N LEU A 144 5.17 14.81 5.72
CA LEU A 144 4.84 16.16 5.30
C LEU A 144 3.57 16.20 4.44
N MET A 145 3.45 15.31 3.47
CA MET A 145 2.28 15.22 2.58
C MET A 145 1.00 14.90 3.34
N LEU A 146 1.05 13.97 4.28
CA LEU A 146 -0.08 13.60 5.13
C LEU A 146 -0.49 14.74 6.05
N ARG A 147 0.48 15.40 6.72
CA ARG A 147 0.24 16.53 7.63
C ARG A 147 -0.39 17.71 6.91
N ASN A 148 0.14 18.08 5.75
CA ASN A 148 -0.37 19.19 4.96
C ASN A 148 -1.82 19.00 4.50
N ARG A 149 -2.30 17.75 4.47
CA ARG A 149 -3.67 17.40 4.11
C ARG A 149 -4.55 17.07 5.32
N GLY A 150 -4.03 17.23 6.53
CA GLY A 150 -4.76 16.95 7.78
C GLY A 150 -5.13 15.49 7.97
N ILE A 151 -4.37 14.57 7.36
CA ILE A 151 -4.60 13.13 7.48
C ILE A 151 -4.12 12.66 8.86
N ASP A 152 -4.93 11.85 9.51
CA ASP A 152 -4.64 11.20 10.80
C ASP A 152 -4.83 9.68 10.77
N THR A 153 -5.44 9.15 9.71
CA THR A 153 -5.79 7.73 9.58
C THR A 153 -5.32 7.18 8.23
N LEU A 154 -4.63 6.03 8.25
CA LEU A 154 -4.10 5.36 7.07
C LEU A 154 -4.74 3.98 6.89
N PHE A 155 -5.38 3.76 5.75
CA PHE A 155 -5.65 2.42 5.25
C PHE A 155 -4.40 1.94 4.53
N VAL A 156 -3.80 0.86 4.99
CA VAL A 156 -2.52 0.36 4.48
C VAL A 156 -2.73 -1.00 3.84
N CYS A 157 -2.25 -1.15 2.61
CA CYS A 157 -2.26 -2.40 1.87
C CYS A 157 -0.97 -2.56 1.07
N GLY A 158 -0.76 -3.73 0.44
CA GLY A 158 0.40 -4.00 -0.41
C GLY A 158 1.35 -5.05 0.16
N VAL A 159 2.61 -5.03 -0.24
CA VAL A 159 3.55 -6.13 -0.01
C VAL A 159 4.91 -5.65 0.52
N THR A 160 5.66 -6.51 1.26
CA THR A 160 5.13 -7.71 1.91
C THR A 160 4.64 -7.37 3.30
N THR A 161 3.66 -8.11 3.79
CA THR A 161 2.98 -7.82 5.07
C THR A 161 3.95 -7.62 6.22
N GLU A 162 4.89 -8.54 6.38
CA GLU A 162 5.85 -8.58 7.51
C GLU A 162 7.02 -7.59 7.37
N VAL A 163 7.26 -7.07 6.15
CA VAL A 163 8.40 -6.17 5.90
C VAL A 163 7.90 -4.73 5.68
N CYS A 164 7.61 -4.33 4.43
CA CYS A 164 7.34 -2.93 4.12
C CYS A 164 6.03 -2.44 4.72
N VAL A 165 4.98 -3.26 4.73
CA VAL A 165 3.68 -2.93 5.34
C VAL A 165 3.84 -2.74 6.85
N ASN A 166 4.37 -3.75 7.56
CA ASN A 166 4.53 -3.68 9.01
C ASN A 166 5.48 -2.56 9.45
N THR A 167 6.60 -2.37 8.73
CA THR A 167 7.53 -1.27 9.05
C THR A 167 6.84 0.09 8.87
N THR A 168 6.09 0.29 7.78
CA THR A 168 5.35 1.53 7.56
C THR A 168 4.30 1.79 8.65
N ILE A 169 3.55 0.75 9.06
CA ILE A 169 2.54 0.87 10.12
C ILE A 169 3.19 1.26 11.46
N ARG A 170 4.33 0.67 11.83
CA ARG A 170 5.05 1.02 13.06
C ARG A 170 5.58 2.43 13.02
N GLU A 171 6.21 2.83 11.91
CA GLU A 171 6.67 4.21 11.72
C GLU A 171 5.51 5.23 11.76
N ALA A 172 4.35 4.88 11.19
CA ALA A 172 3.14 5.70 11.24
C ALA A 172 2.60 5.84 12.66
N ASN A 173 2.53 4.73 13.40
CA ASN A 173 2.09 4.70 14.78
C ASN A 173 2.95 5.60 15.67
N ASP A 174 4.29 5.50 15.58
CA ASP A 174 5.22 6.34 16.31
C ASP A 174 5.06 7.85 16.01
N ARG A 175 4.51 8.18 14.82
CA ARG A 175 4.20 9.55 14.38
C ARG A 175 2.77 9.99 14.72
N GLY A 176 1.99 9.14 15.40
CA GLY A 176 0.63 9.44 15.84
C GLY A 176 -0.46 9.26 14.77
N PHE A 177 -0.17 8.54 13.68
CA PHE A 177 -1.20 8.13 12.72
C PHE A 177 -1.89 6.85 13.22
N ARG A 178 -3.22 6.81 13.04
CA ARG A 178 -3.98 5.58 13.19
C ARG A 178 -3.82 4.74 11.93
N CYS A 179 -3.50 3.45 12.08
CA CYS A 179 -3.34 2.54 10.97
C CYS A 179 -4.41 1.46 10.96
N ILE A 180 -4.90 1.14 9.76
CA ILE A 180 -5.82 0.05 9.49
C ILE A 180 -5.21 -0.77 8.35
N ALA A 181 -4.66 -1.94 8.67
CA ALA A 181 -4.17 -2.88 7.66
C ALA A 181 -5.36 -3.59 6.99
N LEU A 182 -5.38 -3.61 5.66
CA LEU A 182 -6.38 -4.36 4.90
C LEU A 182 -5.84 -5.76 4.64
N SER A 183 -6.34 -6.75 5.40
CA SER A 183 -5.72 -8.07 5.52
C SER A 183 -5.56 -8.81 4.20
N ASP A 184 -6.60 -8.86 3.39
CA ASP A 184 -6.62 -9.52 2.09
C ASP A 184 -6.03 -8.67 0.95
N CYS A 185 -5.82 -7.36 1.19
CA CYS A 185 -5.07 -6.46 0.34
C CYS A 185 -3.56 -6.46 0.67
N CYS A 186 -3.13 -7.21 1.68
CA CYS A 186 -1.73 -7.45 2.00
C CYS A 186 -1.37 -8.90 1.69
N ALA A 187 -0.11 -9.14 1.35
CA ALA A 187 0.39 -10.50 1.12
C ALA A 187 1.86 -10.65 1.50
N SER A 188 2.28 -11.89 1.70
CA SER A 188 3.67 -12.31 1.89
C SER A 188 3.97 -13.54 1.05
N TYR A 189 5.24 -13.74 0.68
CA TYR A 189 5.71 -15.01 0.11
C TYR A 189 5.56 -16.16 1.10
N PHE A 190 5.50 -15.86 2.40
CA PHE A 190 5.40 -16.81 3.51
C PHE A 190 4.08 -16.59 4.24
N PRO A 191 3.08 -17.50 4.06
CA PRO A 191 1.76 -17.34 4.68
C PRO A 191 1.81 -17.19 6.21
N GLU A 192 2.74 -17.87 6.86
CA GLU A 192 2.96 -17.77 8.31
C GLU A 192 3.45 -16.38 8.74
N PHE A 193 4.27 -15.72 7.92
CA PHE A 193 4.74 -14.36 8.21
C PHE A 193 3.63 -13.34 7.99
N HIS A 194 2.79 -13.56 6.96
CA HIS A 194 1.60 -12.75 6.76
C HIS A 194 0.68 -12.78 7.98
N GLN A 195 0.34 -14.00 8.45
CA GLN A 195 -0.53 -14.18 9.62
C GLN A 195 0.09 -13.57 10.88
N ALA A 196 1.37 -13.83 11.14
CA ALA A 196 2.09 -13.27 12.28
C ALA A 196 2.14 -11.72 12.19
N GLY A 197 2.39 -11.17 11.00
CA GLY A 197 2.42 -9.73 10.76
C GLY A 197 1.10 -9.05 11.11
N LEU A 198 -0.03 -9.61 10.66
CA LEU A 198 -1.37 -9.09 10.99
C LEU A 198 -1.68 -9.27 12.48
N ALA A 199 -1.33 -10.41 13.07
CA ALA A 199 -1.53 -10.66 14.50
C ALA A 199 -0.77 -9.64 15.38
N MET A 200 0.47 -9.28 15.00
CA MET A 200 1.25 -8.27 15.74
C MET A 200 0.62 -6.88 15.67
N ILE A 201 0.01 -6.49 14.55
CA ILE A 201 -0.62 -5.17 14.41
C ILE A 201 -1.77 -5.01 15.41
N LYS A 202 -2.64 -6.00 15.52
CA LYS A 202 -3.85 -5.96 16.35
C LYS A 202 -3.66 -6.46 17.79
N ALA A 203 -2.48 -6.94 18.14
CA ALA A 203 -2.17 -7.42 19.48
C ALA A 203 -2.38 -6.34 20.54
N GLN A 204 -2.59 -6.74 21.79
CA GLN A 204 -2.70 -5.84 22.94
C GLN A 204 -3.71 -4.70 22.74
N GLY A 205 -4.85 -5.02 22.14
CA GLY A 205 -5.90 -4.01 21.88
C GLY A 205 -5.61 -3.09 20.68
N GLY A 206 -4.75 -3.51 19.76
CA GLY A 206 -4.40 -2.73 18.56
C GLY A 206 -3.19 -1.85 18.77
N ILE A 207 -2.12 -2.38 19.39
CA ILE A 207 -0.92 -1.60 19.77
C ILE A 207 -0.28 -0.86 18.59
N PHE A 208 -0.36 -1.41 17.38
CA PHE A 208 0.12 -0.73 16.17
C PHE A 208 -1.02 -0.31 15.24
N GLY A 209 -2.26 -0.75 15.49
CA GLY A 209 -3.40 -0.41 14.68
C GLY A 209 -4.47 -1.49 14.66
N SER A 210 -5.37 -1.37 13.69
CA SER A 210 -6.47 -2.31 13.45
C SER A 210 -6.23 -3.11 12.18
N VAL A 211 -6.95 -4.22 12.05
CA VAL A 211 -6.96 -5.07 10.85
C VAL A 211 -8.40 -5.24 10.39
N ALA A 212 -8.67 -4.99 9.11
CA ALA A 212 -9.97 -5.19 8.47
C ALA A 212 -9.82 -5.91 7.14
N GLY A 213 -10.86 -6.60 6.67
CA GLY A 213 -10.91 -7.11 5.30
C GLY A 213 -11.37 -6.04 4.31
N SER A 214 -11.02 -6.18 3.04
CA SER A 214 -11.49 -5.29 1.96
C SER A 214 -13.01 -5.29 1.86
N GLU A 215 -13.66 -6.43 2.03
CA GLU A 215 -15.12 -6.57 2.02
C GLU A 215 -15.78 -5.70 3.09
N SER A 216 -15.25 -5.71 4.33
CA SER A 216 -15.76 -4.87 5.43
C SER A 216 -15.66 -3.38 5.07
N LEU A 217 -14.52 -2.96 4.52
CA LEU A 217 -14.33 -1.58 4.08
C LEU A 217 -15.29 -1.22 2.95
N LEU A 218 -15.38 -2.03 1.89
CA LEU A 218 -16.25 -1.78 0.74
C LEU A 218 -17.73 -1.73 1.13
N THR A 219 -18.17 -2.63 2.02
CA THR A 219 -19.51 -2.61 2.58
C THR A 219 -19.80 -1.31 3.34
N SER A 220 -18.84 -0.84 4.13
CA SER A 220 -18.96 0.43 4.86
C SER A 220 -18.98 1.66 3.93
N LEU A 221 -18.35 1.57 2.77
CA LEU A 221 -18.30 2.63 1.75
C LEU A 221 -19.50 2.62 0.80
N ALA A 222 -20.19 1.49 0.61
CA ALA A 222 -21.26 1.32 -0.37
C ALA A 222 -22.34 2.41 -0.32
N PRO A 223 -22.90 2.79 0.85
CA PRO A 223 -23.91 3.85 0.92
C PRO A 223 -23.44 5.23 0.41
N LEU A 224 -22.13 5.48 0.41
CA LEU A 224 -21.52 6.72 -0.06
C LEU A 224 -21.31 6.68 -1.57
N LEU A 225 -20.90 5.54 -2.09
CA LEU A 225 -20.71 5.29 -3.50
C LEU A 225 -22.05 5.38 -4.24
N ASP A 226 -23.13 4.84 -3.69
CA ASP A 226 -24.47 4.89 -4.26
C ASP A 226 -25.03 6.32 -4.31
N LYS A 227 -24.84 7.11 -3.24
CA LYS A 227 -25.23 8.53 -3.21
C LYS A 227 -24.48 9.34 -4.27
N GLY A 228 -23.21 9.07 -4.50
CA GLY A 228 -22.41 9.72 -5.54
C GLY A 228 -22.95 9.45 -6.94
N ILE A 229 -23.38 8.22 -7.23
CA ILE A 229 -24.01 7.85 -8.50
C ILE A 229 -25.33 8.61 -8.69
N ALA A 230 -26.22 8.56 -7.70
CA ALA A 230 -27.51 9.22 -7.76
C ALA A 230 -27.39 10.76 -7.97
N GLN A 231 -26.40 11.39 -7.33
CA GLN A 231 -26.12 12.82 -7.55
C GLN A 231 -25.57 13.11 -8.94
N PHE A 232 -24.74 12.22 -9.49
CA PHE A 232 -24.22 12.36 -10.85
C PHE A 232 -25.34 12.22 -11.89
N GLU A 233 -26.20 11.21 -11.75
CA GLU A 233 -27.36 10.96 -12.63
C GLU A 233 -28.35 12.12 -12.58
N ALA A 234 -28.65 12.65 -11.39
CA ALA A 234 -29.53 13.81 -11.23
C ALA A 234 -28.94 15.07 -11.91
N ARG A 235 -27.63 15.30 -11.83
CA ARG A 235 -26.95 16.41 -12.50
C ARG A 235 -26.90 16.24 -14.02
N ALA A 236 -26.74 14.99 -14.50
CA ALA A 236 -26.77 14.68 -15.94
C ALA A 236 -28.18 14.91 -16.53
N ALA A 237 -29.22 14.46 -15.83
CA ALA A 237 -30.62 14.70 -16.22
C ALA A 237 -30.97 16.19 -16.25
N ALA A 238 -30.48 16.98 -15.28
CA ALA A 238 -30.70 18.42 -15.23
C ALA A 238 -29.95 19.22 -16.31
N ARG A 239 -28.92 18.64 -16.96
CA ARG A 239 -28.18 19.26 -18.07
C ARG A 239 -28.70 18.86 -19.43
N GLY A 240 -29.52 17.81 -19.51
CA GLY A 240 -30.14 17.33 -20.76
C GLY A 240 -31.59 17.80 -20.98
N ALA A 241 -32.13 18.56 -20.03
CA ALA A 241 -33.42 19.27 -20.11
C ALA A 241 -33.18 20.77 -20.36
#